data_cee8685b339e2ee213d56877325df8d8
#
_entry.id   cee8685b339e2ee213d56877325df8d8
#
_cell.length_a   1.000
_cell.length_b   1.000
_cell.length_c   1.000
_cell.angle_alpha   90.00
_cell.angle_beta   90.00
_cell.angle_gamma   90.00
#
_symmetry.space_group_name_H-M   'P 1'
#
loop_
_entity.id
_entity.type
_entity.pdbx_description
1 polymer ?
#
loop_
_entity_poly.entity_id
_entity_poly.type
_entity_poly.pdbx_seq_one_letter_code
_entity_poly.pdbx_strand_id
1 'polypeptide(L)'
;MNFRGRKRTAAVACLAALLFVVIHLAHTAGDDRPKAWTDPDVARQEDPDFAVQGEYGSASAGASAGVQVVALGGGRFDAYLLQDGLPGLGWTRGKSRVVLKGIREGDQVVLTSADKKTSAMIRGGKLLLTGEDGKKSTLPRIERASATLGAKPPQDAVILFDGGSAEMWENGKSEKGFLLATGCTSKRRFGGYTLHLEFRTPYMPVARGQGRGNSGVYHSGRWETQILDSFGLEGEENECGGIYSISKPRLNMCLPPLSWQTYDVDFTAATFDADGKRTAWPRITVKLNGVLVHEDLELAKEFTTSAPITQPLTTPEGPVYLQDHTNPVVFRNIWIVPHQRP
;
A
#
# COMPACT_ATOMS: atom_id res chain seq x y z
N MET A 1 25.43 62.43 83.52
CA MET A 1 24.61 61.19 83.25
C MET A 1 24.34 61.17 81.77
N ASN A 2 24.88 60.18 81.05
CA ASN A 2 24.90 60.08 79.62
C ASN A 2 23.57 59.56 79.05
N PHE A 3 23.05 60.15 77.96
CA PHE A 3 22.16 59.48 77.02
C PHE A 3 22.63 59.81 75.63
N ARG A 4 23.10 58.76 74.94
CA ARG A 4 23.47 58.77 73.52
C ARG A 4 22.20 58.56 72.68
N GLY A 5 21.85 59.48 71.79
CA GLY A 5 20.84 59.34 70.76
C GLY A 5 21.40 58.60 69.54
N ARG A 6 20.74 57.52 69.14
CA ARG A 6 20.97 56.78 67.87
C ARG A 6 20.20 57.43 66.75
N LYS A 7 20.92 57.89 65.73
CA LYS A 7 20.33 58.30 64.45
C LYS A 7 19.91 57.00 63.67
N ARG A 8 18.68 56.92 63.28
CA ARG A 8 18.19 55.89 62.33
C ARG A 8 18.26 56.46 60.92
N THR A 9 19.13 55.88 60.08
CA THR A 9 19.20 56.11 58.63
C THR A 9 18.12 55.18 57.96
N ALA A 10 17.17 55.79 57.25
CA ALA A 10 16.21 55.08 56.45
C ALA A 10 16.89 54.78 55.11
N ALA A 11 17.01 53.48 54.79
CA ALA A 11 17.42 53.03 53.50
C ALA A 11 16.18 52.83 52.60
N VAL A 12 16.11 53.61 51.52
CA VAL A 12 15.08 53.45 50.46
C VAL A 12 15.53 52.30 49.59
N ALA A 13 14.82 51.18 49.62
CA ALA A 13 15.02 50.07 48.70
C ALA A 13 14.17 50.29 47.46
N CYS A 14 14.83 50.59 46.34
CA CYS A 14 14.18 50.54 45.00
C CYS A 14 14.00 49.08 44.59
N LEU A 15 12.75 48.60 44.54
CA LEU A 15 12.37 47.30 43.95
C LEU A 15 12.27 47.51 42.45
N ALA A 16 13.27 47.05 41.70
CA ALA A 16 13.16 46.89 40.23
C ALA A 16 12.41 45.60 39.94
N ALA A 17 11.15 45.68 39.50
CA ALA A 17 10.41 44.55 39.03
C ALA A 17 10.86 44.23 37.60
N LEU A 18 11.64 43.14 37.44
CA LEU A 18 11.91 42.52 36.13
C LEU A 18 10.69 41.73 35.71
N LEU A 19 9.96 42.24 34.71
CA LEU A 19 8.92 41.49 33.98
C LEU A 19 9.63 40.48 33.07
N PHE A 20 9.70 39.23 33.46
CA PHE A 20 10.02 38.13 32.54
C PHE A 20 8.78 37.86 31.64
N VAL A 21 8.80 38.34 30.40
CA VAL A 21 7.89 37.90 29.37
C VAL A 21 8.33 36.51 28.95
N VAL A 22 7.69 35.49 29.48
CA VAL A 22 7.81 34.12 28.99
C VAL A 22 7.01 34.02 27.67
N ILE A 23 7.71 34.16 26.56
CA ILE A 23 7.14 33.84 25.25
C ILE A 23 6.98 32.32 25.19
N HIS A 24 5.77 31.83 25.43
CA HIS A 24 5.38 30.48 25.10
C HIS A 24 5.36 30.37 23.57
N LEU A 25 6.46 29.91 22.97
CA LEU A 25 6.44 29.34 21.64
C LEU A 25 5.56 28.07 21.74
N ALA A 26 4.30 28.20 21.36
CA ALA A 26 3.47 27.04 21.08
C ALA A 26 4.16 26.29 19.94
N HIS A 27 4.93 25.26 20.26
CA HIS A 27 5.24 24.20 19.32
C HIS A 27 3.89 23.60 18.96
N THR A 28 3.34 23.97 17.79
CA THR A 28 2.36 23.12 17.14
C THR A 28 3.08 21.81 16.91
N ALA A 29 2.69 20.77 17.63
CA ALA A 29 3.12 19.41 17.35
C ALA A 29 2.77 19.17 15.87
N GLY A 30 3.77 19.23 15.01
CA GLY A 30 3.64 18.85 13.62
C GLY A 30 3.18 17.38 13.62
N ASP A 31 2.28 17.05 12.73
CA ASP A 31 1.88 15.66 12.52
C ASP A 31 3.16 14.87 12.13
N ASP A 32 3.73 14.13 13.08
CA ASP A 32 4.97 13.35 12.91
C ASP A 32 4.81 12.18 11.91
N ARG A 33 3.59 12.00 11.37
CA ARG A 33 3.34 10.96 10.38
C ARG A 33 4.08 11.26 9.07
N PRO A 34 4.65 10.24 8.41
CA PRO A 34 5.24 10.41 7.10
C PRO A 34 4.25 11.05 6.12
N LYS A 35 4.71 12.05 5.36
CA LYS A 35 3.89 12.69 4.33
C LYS A 35 3.36 11.65 3.36
N ALA A 36 2.06 11.74 3.08
CA ALA A 36 1.34 10.87 2.16
C ALA A 36 0.68 11.73 1.07
N TRP A 37 1.07 11.52 -0.18
CA TRP A 37 0.39 12.12 -1.33
C TRP A 37 -0.69 11.15 -1.82
N THR A 38 -1.88 11.67 -2.04
CA THR A 38 -3.03 10.91 -2.56
C THR A 38 -3.38 11.33 -4.00
N ASP A 39 -2.79 12.39 -4.48
CA ASP A 39 -2.99 12.93 -5.83
C ASP A 39 -1.67 12.87 -6.61
N PRO A 40 -1.64 12.22 -7.80
CA PRO A 40 -0.42 12.07 -8.59
C PRO A 40 0.11 13.39 -9.17
N ASP A 41 -0.76 14.38 -9.43
CA ASP A 41 -0.32 15.66 -9.98
C ASP A 41 0.33 16.51 -8.89
N VAL A 42 -0.22 16.47 -7.67
CA VAL A 42 0.40 17.11 -6.51
C VAL A 42 1.73 16.43 -6.17
N ALA A 43 1.79 15.10 -6.16
CA ALA A 43 3.03 14.37 -5.91
C ALA A 43 4.13 14.74 -6.93
N ARG A 44 3.78 14.85 -8.22
CA ARG A 44 4.71 15.22 -9.29
C ARG A 44 5.25 16.64 -9.16
N GLN A 45 4.43 17.58 -8.64
CA GLN A 45 4.84 18.97 -8.43
C GLN A 45 5.71 19.14 -7.19
N GLU A 46 5.46 18.39 -6.12
CA GLU A 46 6.08 18.60 -4.83
C GLU A 46 7.28 17.69 -4.56
N ASP A 47 7.36 16.53 -5.21
CA ASP A 47 8.46 15.57 -5.04
C ASP A 47 9.02 15.12 -6.38
N PRO A 48 10.22 15.59 -6.76
CA PRO A 48 10.86 15.20 -8.02
C PRO A 48 11.19 13.69 -8.07
N ASP A 49 11.28 13.00 -6.92
CA ASP A 49 11.55 11.57 -6.84
C ASP A 49 10.36 10.74 -7.38
N PHE A 50 9.13 11.27 -7.29
CA PHE A 50 7.93 10.63 -7.81
C PHE A 50 8.00 10.40 -9.32
N ALA A 51 8.55 11.35 -10.08
CA ALA A 51 8.70 11.22 -11.53
C ALA A 51 9.72 10.15 -11.96
N VAL A 52 10.65 9.81 -11.07
CA VAL A 52 11.68 8.78 -11.30
C VAL A 52 11.19 7.40 -10.89
N GLN A 53 10.42 7.31 -9.82
CA GLN A 53 9.84 6.05 -9.38
C GLN A 53 8.96 5.42 -10.45
N GLY A 54 9.05 4.11 -10.60
CA GLY A 54 8.23 3.37 -11.56
C GLY A 54 8.97 2.22 -12.23
N GLU A 55 8.41 1.76 -13.34
CA GLU A 55 8.92 0.65 -14.11
C GLU A 55 9.62 1.13 -15.37
N TYR A 56 10.73 0.46 -15.68
CA TYR A 56 11.54 0.71 -16.89
C TYR A 56 11.73 -0.58 -17.65
N GLY A 57 11.46 -0.57 -18.94
CA GLY A 57 11.58 -1.76 -19.77
C GLY A 57 10.56 -1.80 -20.92
N SER A 58 10.12 -3.01 -21.26
CA SER A 58 9.07 -3.25 -22.25
C SER A 58 7.74 -3.49 -21.55
N ALA A 59 6.66 -2.96 -22.11
CA ALA A 59 5.29 -3.28 -21.69
C ALA A 59 4.80 -4.63 -22.26
N SER A 60 5.64 -5.31 -23.07
CA SER A 60 5.34 -6.62 -23.65
C SER A 60 6.29 -7.69 -23.12
N ALA A 61 5.84 -8.94 -23.11
CA ALA A 61 6.69 -10.08 -22.79
C ALA A 61 7.83 -10.24 -23.82
N GLY A 62 8.92 -10.94 -23.41
CA GLY A 62 10.07 -11.22 -24.27
C GLY A 62 11.21 -10.20 -24.17
N ALA A 63 11.12 -9.23 -23.26
CA ALA A 63 12.26 -8.36 -22.94
C ALA A 63 13.35 -9.16 -22.20
N SER A 64 14.62 -8.80 -22.41
CA SER A 64 15.74 -9.43 -21.69
C SER A 64 15.89 -8.92 -20.26
N ALA A 65 15.36 -7.74 -19.94
CA ALA A 65 15.41 -7.14 -18.61
C ALA A 65 14.25 -6.17 -18.37
N GLY A 66 13.90 -5.99 -17.09
CA GLY A 66 13.06 -4.92 -16.58
C GLY A 66 13.66 -4.35 -15.31
N VAL A 67 13.33 -3.10 -14.98
CA VAL A 67 13.79 -2.47 -13.74
C VAL A 67 12.60 -1.83 -13.03
N GLN A 68 12.46 -2.12 -11.73
CA GLN A 68 11.53 -1.41 -10.84
C GLN A 68 12.35 -0.46 -9.97
N VAL A 69 12.00 0.83 -9.96
CA VAL A 69 12.69 1.89 -9.22
C VAL A 69 11.76 2.43 -8.14
N VAL A 70 12.19 2.37 -6.90
CA VAL A 70 11.44 2.75 -5.70
C VAL A 70 12.08 3.97 -5.06
N ALA A 71 11.32 5.06 -4.93
CA ALA A 71 11.76 6.24 -4.20
C ALA A 71 11.73 5.99 -2.68
N LEU A 72 12.80 6.41 -2.01
CA LEU A 72 13.00 6.27 -0.57
C LEU A 72 12.95 7.61 0.17
N GLY A 73 12.69 8.70 -0.56
CA GLY A 73 12.68 10.07 -0.08
C GLY A 73 14.08 10.68 0.02
N GLY A 74 14.12 11.99 -0.15
CA GLY A 74 15.37 12.75 -0.09
C GLY A 74 16.38 12.39 -1.18
N GLY A 75 15.89 12.12 -2.40
CA GLY A 75 16.74 11.79 -3.55
C GLY A 75 17.36 10.39 -3.52
N ARG A 76 16.90 9.50 -2.63
CA ARG A 76 17.42 8.13 -2.50
C ARG A 76 16.47 7.13 -3.16
N PHE A 77 17.05 6.09 -3.76
CA PHE A 77 16.31 5.07 -4.49
C PHE A 77 16.87 3.68 -4.26
N ASP A 78 15.97 2.70 -4.26
CA ASP A 78 16.28 1.31 -4.54
C ASP A 78 15.80 0.97 -5.95
N ALA A 79 16.57 0.19 -6.68
CA ALA A 79 16.15 -0.33 -7.96
C ALA A 79 16.42 -1.84 -8.04
N TYR A 80 15.54 -2.53 -8.72
CA TYR A 80 15.58 -3.98 -8.87
C TYR A 80 15.65 -4.32 -10.36
N LEU A 81 16.83 -4.74 -10.82
CA LEU A 81 17.03 -5.26 -12.16
C LEU A 81 16.54 -6.71 -12.20
N LEU A 82 15.58 -6.98 -13.05
CA LEU A 82 14.86 -8.24 -13.16
C LEU A 82 15.20 -8.90 -14.50
N GLN A 83 15.65 -10.14 -14.46
CA GLN A 83 15.94 -10.93 -15.65
C GLN A 83 14.64 -11.27 -16.41
N ASP A 84 14.71 -11.23 -17.74
CA ASP A 84 13.64 -11.58 -18.69
C ASP A 84 12.39 -10.69 -18.60
N GLY A 85 12.50 -9.48 -18.03
CA GLY A 85 11.43 -8.49 -18.01
C GLY A 85 10.86 -8.19 -16.63
N LEU A 86 9.68 -7.61 -16.59
CA LEU A 86 8.97 -7.22 -15.36
C LEU A 86 8.08 -8.36 -14.84
N PRO A 87 7.62 -8.31 -13.57
CA PRO A 87 6.62 -9.24 -13.05
C PRO A 87 5.36 -9.28 -13.93
N GLY A 88 4.93 -10.49 -14.32
CA GLY A 88 3.82 -10.70 -15.24
C GLY A 88 4.17 -10.51 -16.73
N LEU A 89 5.40 -10.09 -17.06
CA LEU A 89 5.89 -9.90 -18.44
C LEU A 89 7.18 -10.70 -18.75
N GLY A 90 7.51 -11.68 -17.92
CA GLY A 90 8.65 -12.56 -18.14
C GLY A 90 9.45 -12.89 -16.89
N TRP A 91 9.61 -11.95 -15.97
CA TRP A 91 10.21 -12.26 -14.68
C TRP A 91 9.29 -13.14 -13.84
N THR A 92 9.87 -14.18 -13.24
CA THR A 92 9.19 -15.07 -12.29
C THR A 92 10.07 -15.27 -11.07
N ARG A 93 9.47 -15.64 -9.94
CA ARG A 93 10.19 -15.95 -8.71
C ARG A 93 11.26 -17.02 -8.98
N GLY A 94 12.47 -16.79 -8.47
CA GLY A 94 13.64 -17.65 -8.71
C GLY A 94 14.56 -17.21 -9.85
N LYS A 95 14.11 -16.31 -10.74
CA LYS A 95 15.01 -15.66 -11.71
C LYS A 95 15.87 -14.59 -11.05
N SER A 96 16.97 -14.21 -11.71
CA SER A 96 17.90 -13.20 -11.20
C SER A 96 17.20 -11.87 -10.90
N ARG A 97 17.53 -11.30 -9.77
CA ARG A 97 17.09 -10.01 -9.27
C ARG A 97 18.27 -9.29 -8.62
N VAL A 98 18.82 -8.29 -9.31
CA VAL A 98 19.96 -7.51 -8.81
C VAL A 98 19.46 -6.23 -8.18
N VAL A 99 19.91 -5.97 -6.94
CA VAL A 99 19.56 -4.74 -6.21
C VAL A 99 20.61 -3.67 -6.50
N LEU A 100 20.12 -2.49 -6.92
CA LEU A 100 20.94 -1.30 -7.07
C LEU A 100 20.46 -0.24 -6.07
N LYS A 101 21.41 0.48 -5.49
CA LYS A 101 21.14 1.65 -4.62
C LYS A 101 21.44 2.91 -5.41
N GLY A 102 20.61 3.93 -5.26
CA GLY A 102 20.72 5.15 -6.04
C GLY A 102 20.57 6.43 -5.24
N ILE A 103 21.17 7.46 -5.82
CA ILE A 103 21.05 8.83 -5.33
C ILE A 103 20.79 9.79 -6.49
N ARG A 104 20.03 10.84 -6.23
CA ARG A 104 19.82 11.93 -7.19
C ARG A 104 21.03 12.86 -7.20
N GLU A 105 21.53 13.14 -8.39
CA GLU A 105 22.61 14.07 -8.68
C GLU A 105 22.11 15.08 -9.72
N GLY A 106 21.60 16.21 -9.28
CA GLY A 106 20.99 17.19 -10.16
C GLY A 106 19.72 16.67 -10.84
N ASP A 107 19.75 16.61 -12.18
CA ASP A 107 18.61 16.16 -13.01
C ASP A 107 18.65 14.64 -13.34
N GLN A 108 19.62 13.92 -12.80
CA GLN A 108 19.77 12.47 -13.00
C GLN A 108 19.76 11.71 -11.67
N VAL A 109 19.51 10.39 -11.75
CA VAL A 109 19.71 9.46 -10.65
C VAL A 109 20.75 8.43 -11.08
N VAL A 110 21.78 8.25 -10.25
CA VAL A 110 22.83 7.25 -10.45
C VAL A 110 22.57 6.07 -9.54
N LEU A 111 22.56 4.88 -10.09
CA LEU A 111 22.24 3.61 -9.42
C LEU A 111 23.42 2.64 -9.59
N THR A 112 23.79 1.93 -8.52
CA THR A 112 24.92 0.99 -8.56
C THR A 112 24.63 -0.23 -7.68
N SER A 113 24.99 -1.43 -8.16
CA SER A 113 24.97 -2.66 -7.36
C SER A 113 26.07 -2.66 -6.30
N ALA A 114 25.89 -3.45 -5.23
CA ALA A 114 26.85 -3.50 -4.12
C ALA A 114 28.25 -3.92 -4.57
N ASP A 115 28.38 -4.81 -5.54
CA ASP A 115 29.63 -5.27 -6.14
C ASP A 115 30.19 -4.33 -7.21
N LYS A 116 29.48 -3.25 -7.53
CA LYS A 116 29.79 -2.24 -8.56
C LYS A 116 29.91 -2.77 -10.01
N LYS A 117 29.45 -3.98 -10.28
CA LYS A 117 29.49 -4.57 -11.61
C LYS A 117 28.34 -4.14 -12.51
N THR A 118 27.19 -3.79 -11.90
CA THR A 118 26.01 -3.30 -12.60
C THR A 118 25.72 -1.87 -12.18
N SER A 119 25.48 -1.01 -13.15
CA SER A 119 25.11 0.38 -12.88
C SER A 119 24.00 0.85 -13.82
N ALA A 120 23.26 1.87 -13.40
CA ALA A 120 22.28 2.52 -14.25
C ALA A 120 22.24 4.02 -13.98
N MET A 121 21.81 4.78 -14.97
CA MET A 121 21.55 6.21 -14.88
C MET A 121 20.15 6.50 -15.41
N ILE A 122 19.37 7.25 -14.63
CA ILE A 122 18.02 7.67 -15.04
C ILE A 122 18.04 9.16 -15.32
N ARG A 123 17.58 9.53 -16.52
CA ARG A 123 17.42 10.92 -16.94
C ARG A 123 16.34 11.02 -18.01
N GLY A 124 15.47 12.03 -17.92
CA GLY A 124 14.45 12.28 -18.95
C GLY A 124 13.53 11.10 -19.25
N GLY A 125 13.13 10.33 -18.22
CA GLY A 125 12.24 9.17 -18.37
C GLY A 125 12.89 7.94 -19.02
N LYS A 126 14.23 7.91 -19.14
CA LYS A 126 14.99 6.78 -19.67
C LYS A 126 16.01 6.29 -18.64
N LEU A 127 16.17 4.99 -18.56
CA LEU A 127 17.19 4.32 -17.75
C LEU A 127 18.23 3.73 -18.69
N LEU A 128 19.47 4.22 -18.59
CA LEU A 128 20.62 3.66 -19.27
C LEU A 128 21.27 2.63 -18.32
N LEU A 129 21.12 1.37 -18.63
CA LEU A 129 21.69 0.24 -17.89
C LEU A 129 23.05 -0.12 -18.45
N THR A 130 24.05 -0.37 -17.60
CA THR A 130 25.33 -1.00 -17.94
C THR A 130 25.41 -2.31 -17.16
N GLY A 131 25.35 -3.43 -17.84
CA GLY A 131 25.42 -4.77 -17.26
C GLY A 131 26.82 -5.18 -16.79
N GLU A 132 26.92 -6.30 -16.10
CA GLU A 132 28.19 -6.89 -15.64
C GLU A 132 29.15 -7.18 -16.79
N ASP A 133 28.63 -7.52 -17.98
CA ASP A 133 29.41 -7.76 -19.22
C ASP A 133 29.80 -6.46 -19.92
N GLY A 134 29.53 -5.30 -19.35
CA GLY A 134 29.80 -3.98 -19.92
C GLY A 134 28.83 -3.56 -21.01
N LYS A 135 27.87 -4.40 -21.40
CA LYS A 135 26.86 -4.03 -22.40
C LYS A 135 25.94 -2.96 -21.86
N LYS A 136 25.59 -2.01 -22.75
CA LYS A 136 24.66 -0.93 -22.43
C LYS A 136 23.32 -1.16 -23.12
N SER A 137 22.24 -0.89 -22.37
CA SER A 137 20.89 -0.91 -22.92
C SER A 137 20.11 0.28 -22.38
N THR A 138 19.14 0.76 -23.16
CA THR A 138 18.26 1.86 -22.76
C THR A 138 16.86 1.33 -22.55
N LEU A 139 16.32 1.52 -21.36
CA LEU A 139 15.00 1.10 -20.96
C LEU A 139 14.12 2.35 -20.78
N PRO A 140 13.05 2.53 -21.56
CA PRO A 140 12.11 3.62 -21.35
C PRO A 140 11.32 3.39 -20.05
N ARG A 141 10.90 4.49 -19.41
CA ARG A 141 9.88 4.42 -18.34
C ARG A 141 8.56 4.00 -18.99
N ILE A 142 7.88 3.08 -18.36
CA ILE A 142 6.56 2.60 -18.80
C ILE A 142 5.53 2.76 -17.68
N GLU A 143 4.27 2.83 -18.07
CA GLU A 143 3.13 2.80 -17.16
C GLU A 143 2.25 1.62 -17.54
N ARG A 144 1.97 0.77 -16.56
CA ARG A 144 1.06 -0.36 -16.72
C ARG A 144 -0.24 -0.09 -15.99
N ALA A 145 -1.31 -0.61 -16.52
CA ALA A 145 -2.62 -0.65 -15.88
C ALA A 145 -3.07 -2.10 -15.74
N SER A 146 -3.93 -2.35 -14.76
CA SER A 146 -4.59 -3.65 -14.65
C SER A 146 -5.44 -3.94 -15.88
N ALA A 147 -5.42 -5.19 -16.32
CA ALA A 147 -6.27 -5.66 -17.44
C ALA A 147 -7.76 -5.60 -17.10
N THR A 148 -8.13 -5.60 -15.82
CA THR A 148 -9.51 -5.55 -15.32
C THR A 148 -9.91 -4.18 -14.77
N LEU A 149 -9.06 -3.16 -14.93
CA LEU A 149 -9.36 -1.80 -14.50
C LEU A 149 -10.59 -1.26 -15.24
N GLY A 150 -11.58 -0.75 -14.50
CA GLY A 150 -12.83 -0.27 -15.04
C GLY A 150 -13.79 -1.39 -15.46
N ALA A 151 -13.57 -2.63 -14.99
CA ALA A 151 -14.48 -3.75 -15.27
C ALA A 151 -15.92 -3.40 -14.83
N LYS A 152 -16.86 -3.56 -15.76
CA LYS A 152 -18.27 -3.30 -15.48
C LYS A 152 -18.88 -4.43 -14.66
N PRO A 153 -19.72 -4.11 -13.66
CA PRO A 153 -20.42 -5.14 -12.91
C PRO A 153 -21.35 -5.93 -13.83
N PRO A 154 -21.39 -7.26 -13.71
CA PRO A 154 -22.42 -8.10 -14.35
C PRO A 154 -23.84 -7.71 -13.90
N GLN A 155 -24.86 -8.17 -14.65
CA GLN A 155 -26.25 -7.80 -14.38
C GLN A 155 -26.75 -8.26 -12.99
N ASP A 156 -26.23 -9.36 -12.47
CA ASP A 156 -26.56 -9.96 -11.17
C ASP A 156 -25.63 -9.48 -10.03
N ALA A 157 -24.76 -8.53 -10.30
CA ALA A 157 -23.85 -8.00 -9.30
C ALA A 157 -24.56 -7.14 -8.25
N VAL A 158 -24.13 -7.31 -7.02
CA VAL A 158 -24.43 -6.37 -5.92
C VAL A 158 -23.38 -5.29 -5.92
N ILE A 159 -23.78 -4.07 -6.22
CA ILE A 159 -22.89 -2.91 -6.22
C ILE A 159 -22.67 -2.50 -4.76
N LEU A 160 -21.41 -2.55 -4.31
CA LEU A 160 -21.02 -2.10 -2.98
C LEU A 160 -20.55 -0.65 -2.99
N PHE A 161 -19.92 -0.20 -4.10
CA PHE A 161 -19.53 1.20 -4.29
C PHE A 161 -19.25 1.50 -5.76
N ASP A 162 -19.90 2.51 -6.31
CA ASP A 162 -19.81 2.95 -7.72
C ASP A 162 -19.24 4.36 -7.89
N GLY A 163 -18.78 4.99 -6.79
CA GLY A 163 -18.31 6.37 -6.78
C GLY A 163 -19.29 7.36 -6.15
N GLY A 164 -20.48 6.89 -5.77
CA GLY A 164 -21.53 7.70 -5.13
C GLY A 164 -21.52 7.58 -3.61
N SER A 165 -22.63 7.05 -3.07
CA SER A 165 -22.86 6.91 -1.63
C SER A 165 -22.13 5.70 -1.04
N ALA A 166 -21.61 5.86 0.18
CA ALA A 166 -21.05 4.77 0.98
C ALA A 166 -22.12 4.02 1.81
N GLU A 167 -23.41 4.15 1.47
CA GLU A 167 -24.53 3.59 2.25
C GLU A 167 -24.53 2.07 2.40
N MET A 168 -23.86 1.34 1.50
CA MET A 168 -23.69 -0.11 1.59
C MET A 168 -22.68 -0.55 2.65
N TRP A 169 -22.05 0.41 3.32
CA TRP A 169 -20.97 0.17 4.29
C TRP A 169 -21.32 0.75 5.68
N GLU A 170 -21.13 -0.03 6.74
CA GLU A 170 -21.02 0.48 8.10
C GLU A 170 -19.68 1.21 8.24
N ASN A 171 -19.66 2.39 8.86
CA ASN A 171 -18.51 3.30 8.95
C ASN A 171 -17.95 3.74 7.59
N GLY A 172 -18.71 3.56 6.51
CA GLY A 172 -18.29 3.99 5.19
C GLY A 172 -18.25 5.51 5.06
N LYS A 173 -17.19 6.05 4.47
CA LYS A 173 -17.05 7.45 4.10
C LYS A 173 -16.60 7.54 2.66
N SER A 174 -17.24 8.41 1.88
CA SER A 174 -16.83 8.69 0.50
C SER A 174 -16.43 10.14 0.35
N GLU A 175 -15.37 10.37 -0.42
CA GLU A 175 -14.89 11.70 -0.78
C GLU A 175 -14.37 11.68 -2.22
N LYS A 176 -14.73 12.69 -3.00
CA LYS A 176 -14.28 12.86 -4.41
C LYS A 176 -14.48 11.61 -5.28
N GLY A 177 -15.58 10.88 -5.05
CA GLY A 177 -15.89 9.65 -5.79
C GLY A 177 -15.11 8.41 -5.34
N PHE A 178 -14.45 8.44 -4.20
CA PHE A 178 -13.70 7.31 -3.64
C PHE A 178 -14.24 6.92 -2.27
N LEU A 179 -14.29 5.64 -1.99
CA LEU A 179 -14.53 5.11 -0.65
C LEU A 179 -13.19 5.13 0.12
N LEU A 180 -13.20 5.67 1.33
CA LEU A 180 -12.01 5.80 2.17
C LEU A 180 -11.79 4.54 3.02
N ALA A 181 -10.53 4.21 3.28
CA ALA A 181 -10.12 3.13 4.19
C ALA A 181 -10.36 3.52 5.66
N THR A 182 -11.61 3.52 6.11
CA THR A 182 -12.02 3.96 7.46
C THR A 182 -12.38 2.81 8.41
N GLY A 183 -11.98 1.58 8.09
CA GLY A 183 -12.42 0.40 8.83
C GLY A 183 -13.91 0.12 8.55
N CYS A 184 -14.30 0.15 7.28
CA CYS A 184 -15.69 -0.01 6.89
C CYS A 184 -16.05 -1.46 6.57
N THR A 185 -17.27 -1.87 6.97
CA THR A 185 -17.79 -3.23 6.84
C THR A 185 -19.01 -3.23 5.93
N SER A 186 -19.09 -4.15 4.96
CA SER A 186 -20.31 -4.28 4.14
C SER A 186 -21.50 -4.64 5.01
N LYS A 187 -22.63 -3.93 4.85
CA LYS A 187 -23.88 -4.23 5.56
C LYS A 187 -24.45 -5.59 5.17
N ARG A 188 -24.29 -5.95 3.89
CA ARG A 188 -24.68 -7.27 3.41
C ARG A 188 -23.57 -8.29 3.70
N ARG A 189 -23.99 -9.48 4.11
CA ARG A 189 -23.13 -10.65 4.32
C ARG A 189 -23.24 -11.56 3.10
N PHE A 190 -22.16 -12.25 2.79
CA PHE A 190 -22.05 -13.12 1.62
C PHE A 190 -21.48 -14.47 2.04
N GLY A 191 -21.94 -15.54 1.37
CA GLY A 191 -21.31 -16.85 1.39
C GLY A 191 -20.15 -16.89 0.40
N GLY A 192 -20.21 -17.78 -0.60
CA GLY A 192 -19.29 -17.76 -1.74
C GLY A 192 -19.61 -16.61 -2.71
N TYR A 193 -18.59 -16.05 -3.36
CA TYR A 193 -18.77 -14.93 -4.28
C TYR A 193 -17.57 -14.70 -5.19
N THR A 194 -17.82 -14.02 -6.31
CA THR A 194 -16.79 -13.30 -7.06
C THR A 194 -16.81 -11.82 -6.66
N LEU A 195 -15.66 -11.25 -6.32
CA LEU A 195 -15.48 -9.83 -5.98
C LEU A 195 -14.57 -9.18 -7.01
N HIS A 196 -14.97 -8.00 -7.48
CA HIS A 196 -14.07 -7.02 -8.10
C HIS A 196 -13.94 -5.78 -7.21
N LEU A 197 -12.72 -5.28 -7.06
CA LEU A 197 -12.43 -4.10 -6.26
C LEU A 197 -11.22 -3.37 -6.86
N GLU A 198 -11.34 -2.04 -7.01
CA GLU A 198 -10.22 -1.20 -7.38
C GLU A 198 -9.71 -0.40 -6.18
N PHE A 199 -8.40 -0.37 -6.01
CA PHE A 199 -7.76 0.36 -4.91
C PHE A 199 -6.56 1.17 -5.38
N ARG A 200 -6.20 2.19 -4.59
CA ARG A 200 -5.02 3.03 -4.85
C ARG A 200 -4.32 3.35 -3.54
N THR A 201 -3.05 2.97 -3.45
CA THR A 201 -2.19 3.30 -2.31
C THR A 201 -1.62 4.72 -2.45
N PRO A 202 -1.42 5.45 -1.33
CA PRO A 202 -0.75 6.74 -1.36
C PRO A 202 0.75 6.60 -1.69
N TYR A 203 1.35 7.65 -2.20
CA TYR A 203 2.80 7.76 -2.31
C TYR A 203 3.40 8.25 -0.98
N MET A 204 4.20 7.41 -0.34
CA MET A 204 4.80 7.64 0.98
C MET A 204 6.29 7.24 0.96
N PRO A 205 7.18 8.01 0.28
CA PRO A 205 8.54 7.56 -0.01
C PRO A 205 9.40 7.35 1.23
N VAL A 206 9.12 8.03 2.35
CA VAL A 206 9.89 7.86 3.60
C VAL A 206 9.35 6.76 4.51
N ALA A 207 8.11 6.31 4.30
CA ALA A 207 7.51 5.19 5.05
C ALA A 207 8.08 3.84 4.61
N ARG A 208 8.04 2.85 5.50
CA ARG A 208 8.57 1.49 5.25
C ARG A 208 7.65 0.43 5.83
N GLY A 209 7.75 -0.78 5.25
CA GLY A 209 7.04 -1.96 5.73
C GLY A 209 5.55 -1.70 5.91
N GLN A 210 4.98 -2.17 7.00
CA GLN A 210 3.54 -2.06 7.28
C GLN A 210 3.03 -0.62 7.50
N GLY A 211 3.90 0.37 7.59
CA GLY A 211 3.54 1.80 7.64
C GLY A 211 3.41 2.47 6.27
N ARG A 212 3.62 1.75 5.15
CA ARG A 212 3.66 2.32 3.80
C ARG A 212 2.46 1.90 2.97
N GLY A 213 1.42 2.76 2.89
CA GLY A 213 0.26 2.55 2.03
C GLY A 213 -0.55 1.30 2.38
N ASN A 214 -0.73 1.05 3.66
CA ASN A 214 -1.34 -0.17 4.20
C ASN A 214 -2.86 -0.07 4.33
N SER A 215 -3.51 -1.14 3.98
CA SER A 215 -4.92 -1.48 4.17
C SER A 215 -5.08 -2.99 3.96
N GLY A 216 -6.31 -3.50 3.89
CA GLY A 216 -6.59 -4.91 3.61
C GLY A 216 -8.03 -5.14 3.23
N VAL A 217 -8.28 -6.19 2.45
CA VAL A 217 -9.62 -6.69 2.12
C VAL A 217 -9.85 -7.99 2.88
N TYR A 218 -10.74 -7.96 3.89
CA TYR A 218 -11.04 -9.14 4.68
C TYR A 218 -12.29 -9.86 4.16
N HIS A 219 -12.09 -11.08 3.71
CA HIS A 219 -13.17 -11.97 3.27
C HIS A 219 -13.87 -12.56 4.50
N SER A 220 -15.19 -12.52 4.51
CA SER A 220 -16.04 -12.88 5.67
C SER A 220 -15.63 -12.15 6.98
N GLY A 221 -14.95 -11.00 6.89
CA GLY A 221 -14.38 -10.28 8.03
C GLY A 221 -13.27 -11.05 8.76
N ARG A 222 -12.62 -12.03 8.12
CA ARG A 222 -11.67 -12.97 8.77
C ARG A 222 -10.34 -13.10 8.07
N TRP A 223 -10.32 -13.27 6.76
CA TRP A 223 -9.10 -13.57 5.99
C TRP A 223 -8.73 -12.39 5.11
N GLU A 224 -7.55 -11.88 5.34
CA GLU A 224 -7.06 -10.68 4.68
C GLU A 224 -6.32 -11.01 3.39
N THR A 225 -6.77 -10.41 2.29
CA THR A 225 -5.93 -10.14 1.14
C THR A 225 -5.28 -8.78 1.34
N GLN A 226 -3.95 -8.78 1.54
CA GLN A 226 -3.19 -7.60 1.95
C GLN A 226 -3.13 -6.53 0.87
N ILE A 227 -3.31 -5.27 1.28
CA ILE A 227 -3.01 -4.08 0.49
C ILE A 227 -1.84 -3.36 1.14
N LEU A 228 -0.76 -3.15 0.38
CA LEU A 228 0.45 -2.47 0.82
C LEU A 228 1.14 -1.81 -0.38
N ASP A 229 1.78 -0.66 -0.21
CA ASP A 229 2.77 -0.22 -1.20
C ASP A 229 4.04 -1.06 -1.05
N SER A 230 3.98 -2.25 -1.61
CA SER A 230 5.10 -3.20 -1.72
C SER A 230 5.74 -3.21 -3.11
N PHE A 231 5.54 -2.13 -3.87
CA PHE A 231 6.14 -2.00 -5.19
C PHE A 231 7.67 -2.22 -5.15
N GLY A 232 8.15 -3.13 -5.99
CA GLY A 232 9.56 -3.50 -6.04
C GLY A 232 10.02 -4.50 -4.97
N LEU A 233 9.19 -4.86 -3.98
CA LEU A 233 9.53 -5.87 -2.97
C LEU A 233 9.38 -7.31 -3.50
N GLU A 234 9.65 -8.30 -2.64
CA GLU A 234 9.67 -9.73 -3.03
C GLU A 234 8.26 -10.33 -3.22
N GLY A 235 7.25 -9.82 -2.51
CA GLY A 235 5.91 -10.40 -2.46
C GLY A 235 5.81 -11.49 -1.39
N GLU A 236 5.92 -11.12 -0.12
CA GLU A 236 5.72 -12.02 1.01
C GLU A 236 4.24 -12.04 1.44
N GLU A 237 3.89 -12.90 2.41
CA GLU A 237 2.51 -13.08 2.84
C GLU A 237 1.88 -11.84 3.50
N ASN A 238 2.71 -10.89 3.94
CA ASN A 238 2.31 -9.61 4.52
C ASN A 238 2.54 -8.42 3.56
N GLU A 239 2.75 -8.68 2.27
CA GLU A 239 2.88 -7.71 1.20
C GLU A 239 1.66 -7.76 0.26
N CYS A 240 1.55 -6.79 -0.64
CA CYS A 240 0.40 -6.66 -1.54
C CYS A 240 0.12 -7.96 -2.31
N GLY A 241 -1.12 -8.44 -2.25
CA GLY A 241 -1.54 -9.70 -2.84
C GLY A 241 -1.30 -10.93 -1.96
N GLY A 242 -0.62 -10.80 -0.82
CA GLY A 242 -0.48 -11.88 0.15
C GLY A 242 -1.80 -12.20 0.86
N ILE A 243 -2.01 -13.46 1.23
CA ILE A 243 -3.03 -13.83 2.23
C ILE A 243 -2.32 -13.80 3.58
N TYR A 244 -2.60 -12.76 4.37
CA TYR A 244 -1.82 -12.39 5.54
C TYR A 244 -1.58 -13.56 6.48
N SER A 245 -0.32 -13.82 6.83
CA SER A 245 0.11 -14.94 7.69
C SER A 245 -0.30 -16.34 7.23
N ILE A 246 -0.74 -16.51 5.97
CA ILE A 246 -1.11 -17.82 5.40
C ILE A 246 -0.25 -18.13 4.17
N SER A 247 -0.22 -17.25 3.16
CA SER A 247 0.46 -17.56 1.91
C SER A 247 0.94 -16.30 1.18
N LYS A 248 2.16 -16.36 0.68
CA LYS A 248 2.70 -15.33 -0.20
C LYS A 248 2.16 -15.47 -1.63
N PRO A 249 2.00 -14.37 -2.35
CA PRO A 249 1.56 -14.42 -3.75
C PRO A 249 2.61 -15.14 -4.61
N ARG A 250 2.16 -15.81 -5.67
CA ARG A 250 3.06 -16.42 -6.66
C ARG A 250 4.05 -15.41 -7.24
N LEU A 251 3.62 -14.14 -7.33
CA LEU A 251 4.35 -13.05 -7.95
C LEU A 251 3.92 -11.73 -7.32
N ASN A 252 4.87 -10.83 -7.02
CA ASN A 252 4.50 -9.48 -6.60
C ASN A 252 4.06 -8.66 -7.83
N MET A 253 2.77 -8.47 -7.98
CA MET A 253 2.15 -7.69 -9.05
C MET A 253 1.77 -6.27 -8.62
N CYS A 254 2.24 -5.80 -7.44
CA CYS A 254 2.00 -4.44 -6.98
C CYS A 254 2.55 -3.42 -7.97
N LEU A 255 1.71 -2.52 -8.45
CA LEU A 255 2.11 -1.39 -9.28
C LEU A 255 2.61 -0.23 -8.41
N PRO A 256 3.32 0.76 -8.99
CA PRO A 256 3.77 1.94 -8.23
C PRO A 256 2.61 2.63 -7.49
N PRO A 257 2.84 3.22 -6.30
CA PRO A 257 1.81 3.97 -5.58
C PRO A 257 1.23 5.09 -6.46
N LEU A 258 -0.01 5.45 -6.17
CA LEU A 258 -0.89 6.33 -6.96
C LEU A 258 -1.35 5.74 -8.31
N SER A 259 -0.94 4.51 -8.67
CA SER A 259 -1.58 3.75 -9.74
C SER A 259 -2.84 3.06 -9.21
N TRP A 260 -3.91 3.06 -10.00
CA TRP A 260 -5.08 2.21 -9.71
C TRP A 260 -4.74 0.75 -9.96
N GLN A 261 -5.10 -0.10 -9.01
CA GLN A 261 -4.86 -1.53 -9.01
C GLN A 261 -6.18 -2.26 -8.79
N THR A 262 -6.25 -3.54 -9.19
CA THR A 262 -7.46 -4.35 -9.05
C THR A 262 -7.19 -5.62 -8.28
N TYR A 263 -8.15 -5.99 -7.43
CA TYR A 263 -8.35 -7.36 -6.99
C TYR A 263 -9.57 -7.94 -7.67
N ASP A 264 -9.38 -9.09 -8.31
CA ASP A 264 -10.45 -9.98 -8.77
C ASP A 264 -10.34 -11.28 -7.97
N VAL A 265 -11.35 -11.54 -7.15
CA VAL A 265 -11.33 -12.63 -6.16
C VAL A 265 -12.49 -13.57 -6.41
N ASP A 266 -12.21 -14.86 -6.39
CA ASP A 266 -13.21 -15.92 -6.24
C ASP A 266 -13.07 -16.53 -4.85
N PHE A 267 -14.09 -16.38 -4.02
CA PHE A 267 -14.13 -16.85 -2.65
C PHE A 267 -15.20 -17.92 -2.48
N THR A 268 -14.77 -19.13 -2.15
CA THR A 268 -15.66 -20.25 -1.79
C THR A 268 -15.78 -20.30 -0.27
N ALA A 269 -17.03 -20.21 0.23
CA ALA A 269 -17.28 -20.24 1.68
C ALA A 269 -17.02 -21.63 2.28
N ALA A 270 -16.81 -21.64 3.62
CA ALA A 270 -16.77 -22.88 4.38
C ALA A 270 -18.09 -23.64 4.28
N THR A 271 -18.03 -24.97 4.36
CA THR A 271 -19.21 -25.84 4.43
C THR A 271 -19.38 -26.43 5.82
N PHE A 272 -20.65 -26.71 6.16
CA PHE A 272 -21.05 -27.26 7.45
C PHE A 272 -22.05 -28.41 7.24
N ASP A 273 -22.01 -29.40 8.13
CA ASP A 273 -23.01 -30.45 8.19
C ASP A 273 -24.30 -30.01 8.92
N ALA A 274 -25.26 -30.90 9.05
CA ALA A 274 -26.54 -30.65 9.69
C ALA A 274 -26.41 -30.32 11.19
N ASP A 275 -25.33 -30.74 11.83
CA ASP A 275 -25.03 -30.48 13.24
C ASP A 275 -24.25 -29.16 13.45
N GLY A 276 -24.00 -28.43 12.34
CA GLY A 276 -23.28 -27.17 12.37
C GLY A 276 -21.76 -27.32 12.51
N LYS A 277 -21.21 -28.52 12.33
CA LYS A 277 -19.78 -28.78 12.32
C LYS A 277 -19.21 -28.45 10.95
N ARG A 278 -18.11 -27.67 10.92
CA ARG A 278 -17.43 -27.36 9.66
C ARG A 278 -16.86 -28.62 9.00
N THR A 279 -17.22 -28.84 7.74
CA THR A 279 -16.78 -29.97 6.91
C THR A 279 -15.69 -29.60 5.92
N ALA A 280 -15.61 -28.32 5.52
CA ALA A 280 -14.49 -27.81 4.72
C ALA A 280 -14.15 -26.34 5.09
N TRP A 281 -12.89 -25.99 4.98
CA TRP A 281 -12.41 -24.63 5.07
C TRP A 281 -12.79 -23.83 3.83
N PRO A 282 -12.90 -22.50 3.93
CA PRO A 282 -13.08 -21.67 2.75
C PRO A 282 -11.83 -21.71 1.86
N ARG A 283 -12.03 -21.40 0.59
CA ARG A 283 -10.96 -21.37 -0.42
C ARG A 283 -10.98 -20.04 -1.16
N ILE A 284 -9.81 -19.62 -1.66
CA ILE A 284 -9.70 -18.33 -2.35
C ILE A 284 -8.80 -18.44 -3.59
N THR A 285 -9.27 -17.83 -4.67
CA THR A 285 -8.46 -17.53 -5.86
C THR A 285 -8.36 -16.01 -5.99
N VAL A 286 -7.16 -15.48 -6.15
CA VAL A 286 -6.92 -14.03 -6.24
C VAL A 286 -6.12 -13.71 -7.49
N LYS A 287 -6.62 -12.74 -8.26
CA LYS A 287 -5.83 -12.04 -9.28
C LYS A 287 -5.53 -10.63 -8.79
N LEU A 288 -4.27 -10.24 -8.85
CA LEU A 288 -3.82 -8.86 -8.64
C LEU A 288 -3.44 -8.26 -10.00
N ASN A 289 -4.09 -7.17 -10.38
CA ASN A 289 -3.88 -6.51 -11.67
C ASN A 289 -4.07 -7.45 -12.87
N GLY A 290 -5.06 -8.37 -12.77
CA GLY A 290 -5.39 -9.35 -13.79
C GLY A 290 -4.50 -10.60 -13.81
N VAL A 291 -3.44 -10.66 -13.00
CA VAL A 291 -2.51 -11.80 -12.92
C VAL A 291 -2.84 -12.68 -11.72
N LEU A 292 -2.93 -14.00 -11.94
CA LEU A 292 -3.22 -14.99 -10.92
C LEU A 292 -2.09 -15.07 -9.89
N VAL A 293 -2.38 -14.70 -8.64
CA VAL A 293 -1.42 -14.71 -7.53
C VAL A 293 -1.70 -15.80 -6.49
N HIS A 294 -2.95 -16.19 -6.32
CA HIS A 294 -3.38 -17.39 -5.59
C HIS A 294 -4.42 -18.15 -6.37
N GLU A 295 -4.36 -19.47 -6.35
CA GLU A 295 -5.28 -20.35 -7.03
C GLU A 295 -5.78 -21.41 -6.07
N ASP A 296 -7.10 -21.43 -5.84
CA ASP A 296 -7.81 -22.38 -5.01
C ASP A 296 -7.12 -22.66 -3.64
N LEU A 297 -6.59 -21.59 -3.02
CA LEU A 297 -5.87 -21.67 -1.74
C LEU A 297 -6.84 -21.93 -0.59
N GLU A 298 -6.60 -22.99 0.18
CA GLU A 298 -7.36 -23.26 1.40
C GLU A 298 -6.98 -22.31 2.53
N LEU A 299 -7.98 -21.73 3.20
CA LEU A 299 -7.81 -20.79 4.31
C LEU A 299 -7.95 -21.53 5.66
N ALA A 300 -7.02 -22.44 5.94
CA ALA A 300 -7.04 -23.33 7.11
C ALA A 300 -6.66 -22.63 8.43
N LYS A 301 -7.23 -21.45 8.68
CA LYS A 301 -7.16 -20.68 9.92
C LYS A 301 -8.51 -20.07 10.24
N GLU A 302 -8.85 -19.86 11.50
CA GLU A 302 -10.10 -19.21 11.89
C GLU A 302 -10.14 -17.73 11.44
N PHE A 303 -8.99 -17.04 11.46
CA PHE A 303 -8.84 -15.65 11.02
C PHE A 303 -7.35 -15.29 10.84
N THR A 304 -7.10 -14.22 10.13
CA THR A 304 -5.77 -13.60 10.00
C THR A 304 -5.59 -12.48 11.03
N THR A 305 -4.38 -11.95 11.14
CA THR A 305 -4.05 -10.85 12.06
C THR A 305 -4.97 -9.64 11.83
N SER A 306 -5.38 -8.98 12.90
CA SER A 306 -6.24 -7.78 12.89
C SER A 306 -7.63 -7.97 12.25
N ALA A 307 -8.08 -9.21 12.10
CA ALA A 307 -9.42 -9.49 11.61
C ALA A 307 -10.50 -8.89 12.53
N PRO A 308 -11.54 -8.23 11.99
CA PRO A 308 -12.64 -7.69 12.82
C PRO A 308 -13.49 -8.78 13.45
N ILE A 309 -13.50 -10.00 12.88
CA ILE A 309 -14.24 -11.16 13.42
C ILE A 309 -13.26 -12.25 13.83
N THR A 310 -13.17 -12.53 15.13
CA THR A 310 -12.25 -13.51 15.72
C THR A 310 -12.93 -14.68 16.41
N GLN A 311 -14.28 -14.67 16.54
CA GLN A 311 -15.04 -15.79 17.10
C GLN A 311 -14.95 -17.01 16.17
N PRO A 312 -15.19 -18.23 16.65
CA PRO A 312 -15.21 -19.43 15.81
C PRO A 312 -16.13 -19.27 14.60
N LEU A 313 -15.70 -19.82 13.45
CA LEU A 313 -16.50 -19.82 12.24
C LEU A 313 -17.64 -20.84 12.35
N THR A 314 -18.87 -20.35 12.45
CA THR A 314 -20.09 -21.17 12.62
C THR A 314 -21.08 -21.05 11.48
N THR A 315 -20.86 -20.13 10.55
CA THR A 315 -21.74 -19.91 9.39
C THR A 315 -20.91 -19.64 8.14
N PRO A 316 -21.40 -20.02 6.94
CA PRO A 316 -20.70 -19.76 5.70
C PRO A 316 -20.66 -18.26 5.33
N GLU A 317 -21.54 -17.45 5.90
CA GLU A 317 -21.71 -16.05 5.51
C GLU A 317 -20.94 -15.08 6.40
N GLY A 318 -20.30 -14.10 5.78
CA GLY A 318 -19.64 -13.01 6.47
C GLY A 318 -19.59 -11.73 5.65
N PRO A 319 -19.27 -10.59 6.26
CA PRO A 319 -19.13 -9.33 5.55
C PRO A 319 -17.78 -9.23 4.85
N VAL A 320 -17.69 -8.33 3.88
CA VAL A 320 -16.40 -7.80 3.41
C VAL A 320 -16.03 -6.63 4.32
N TYR A 321 -14.77 -6.59 4.76
CA TYR A 321 -14.25 -5.48 5.56
C TYR A 321 -13.03 -4.88 4.88
N LEU A 322 -12.97 -3.55 4.81
CA LEU A 322 -11.83 -2.78 4.29
C LEU A 322 -11.13 -2.11 5.47
N GLN A 323 -9.86 -2.48 5.68
CA GLN A 323 -9.11 -2.11 6.86
C GLN A 323 -8.72 -0.63 6.88
N ASP A 324 -8.87 0.02 8.03
CA ASP A 324 -8.15 1.23 8.40
C ASP A 324 -6.80 0.85 9.00
N HIS A 325 -5.72 1.30 8.39
CA HIS A 325 -4.37 1.19 8.93
C HIS A 325 -3.68 2.56 8.99
N THR A 326 -4.46 3.63 9.19
CA THR A 326 -4.01 5.03 9.27
C THR A 326 -3.38 5.60 7.99
N ASN A 327 -3.30 4.81 6.92
CA ASN A 327 -2.83 5.27 5.62
C ASN A 327 -4.01 5.61 4.70
N PRO A 328 -3.93 6.70 3.92
CA PRO A 328 -5.03 7.16 3.08
C PRO A 328 -5.17 6.35 1.79
N VAL A 329 -5.40 5.05 1.92
CA VAL A 329 -5.79 4.17 0.83
C VAL A 329 -7.22 4.48 0.43
N VAL A 330 -7.51 4.46 -0.86
CA VAL A 330 -8.85 4.72 -1.39
C VAL A 330 -9.29 3.59 -2.33
N PHE A 331 -10.61 3.43 -2.40
CA PHE A 331 -11.26 2.40 -3.19
C PHE A 331 -12.29 2.99 -4.14
N ARG A 332 -12.57 2.26 -5.24
CA ARG A 332 -13.68 2.54 -6.15
C ARG A 332 -14.12 1.28 -6.86
N ASN A 333 -15.21 1.32 -7.62
CA ASN A 333 -15.71 0.25 -8.45
C ASN A 333 -15.70 -1.11 -7.72
N ILE A 334 -16.49 -1.20 -6.64
CA ILE A 334 -16.57 -2.39 -5.80
C ILE A 334 -17.90 -3.09 -6.06
N TRP A 335 -17.85 -4.34 -6.53
CA TRP A 335 -19.05 -5.14 -6.73
C TRP A 335 -18.80 -6.62 -6.45
N ILE A 336 -19.85 -7.33 -6.10
CA ILE A 336 -19.86 -8.75 -5.77
C ILE A 336 -20.94 -9.47 -6.57
N VAL A 337 -20.59 -10.59 -7.15
CA VAL A 337 -21.56 -11.58 -7.67
C VAL A 337 -21.62 -12.74 -6.67
N PRO A 338 -22.70 -12.88 -5.89
CA PRO A 338 -22.85 -14.03 -4.99
C PRO A 338 -22.93 -15.33 -5.78
N HIS A 339 -22.22 -16.36 -5.33
CA HIS A 339 -22.40 -17.70 -5.89
C HIS A 339 -23.80 -18.23 -5.55
N GLN A 340 -24.41 -18.92 -6.48
CA GLN A 340 -25.66 -19.63 -6.20
C GLN A 340 -25.36 -20.72 -5.15
N ARG A 341 -26.26 -20.86 -4.18
CA ARG A 341 -26.14 -21.98 -3.23
C ARG A 341 -26.41 -23.28 -4.01
N PRO A 342 -25.57 -24.31 -3.81
CA PRO A 342 -25.84 -25.63 -4.42
C PRO A 342 -27.14 -26.22 -3.89
#